data_db43739f11459674167f9eef2f0746e0
#
_entry.id   db43739f11459674167f9eef2f0746e0
#
_cell.length_a   1.000
_cell.length_b   1.000
_cell.length_c   1.000
_cell.angle_alpha   90.00
_cell.angle_beta   90.00
_cell.angle_gamma   90.00
#
_symmetry.space_group_name_H-M   'P 1'
#
loop_
_entity.id
_entity.type
_entity.pdbx_description
1 polymer ?
#
loop_
_entity_poly.entity_id
_entity_poly.type
_entity_poly.pdbx_seq_one_letter_code
_entity_poly.pdbx_strand_id
1 'polypeptide(L)'
;GVIMDLTGDRDRNRMYNEIQLIRSRSVAKKTIEIIWPHKKNNLALFDSYPFYPRGRRVRTMLKELFTLGLYNPESQAPIRYKEDYSENIGERFAGKLLQSLSANHRSGTDILDVSYASVWPDVSKLIVNTLADVYKNFEVKMSGEYAANSVEFLETLLTEQDKKLRES
;
A
#
# COMPACT_ATOMS: atom_id res chain seq x y z
N GLY A 1 -16.23 -26.99 -32.23
CA GLY A 1 -15.28 -25.87 -32.08
C GLY A 1 -15.31 -25.37 -30.66
N VAL A 2 -14.19 -25.50 -29.95
CA VAL A 2 -14.05 -24.95 -28.59
C VAL A 2 -13.82 -23.45 -28.76
N ILE A 3 -14.82 -22.64 -28.50
CA ILE A 3 -14.66 -21.21 -28.32
C ILE A 3 -13.94 -21.06 -26.97
N MET A 4 -12.63 -20.87 -26.99
CA MET A 4 -11.90 -20.43 -25.80
C MET A 4 -12.48 -19.09 -25.38
N ASP A 5 -12.97 -19.00 -24.16
CA ASP A 5 -13.42 -17.77 -23.54
C ASP A 5 -12.21 -16.89 -23.24
N LEU A 6 -11.78 -16.13 -24.26
CA LEU A 6 -10.63 -15.20 -24.17
C LEU A 6 -10.95 -13.97 -23.32
N THR A 7 -12.23 -13.75 -22.96
CA THR A 7 -12.66 -12.61 -22.15
C THR A 7 -12.41 -12.87 -20.66
N GLY A 8 -12.72 -14.06 -20.17
CA GLY A 8 -12.51 -14.42 -18.76
C GLY A 8 -11.04 -14.41 -18.32
N ASP A 9 -10.11 -14.71 -19.22
CA ASP A 9 -8.67 -14.66 -18.90
C ASP A 9 -8.14 -13.21 -18.87
N ARG A 10 -8.65 -12.31 -19.71
CA ARG A 10 -8.25 -10.90 -19.68
C ARG A 10 -8.72 -10.21 -18.41
N ASP A 11 -9.95 -10.43 -17.99
CA ASP A 11 -10.49 -9.83 -16.77
C ASP A 11 -9.79 -10.37 -15.52
N ARG A 12 -9.45 -11.64 -15.49
CA ARG A 12 -8.69 -12.25 -14.39
C ARG A 12 -7.28 -11.67 -14.29
N ASN A 13 -6.59 -11.51 -15.42
CA ASN A 13 -5.26 -10.93 -15.46
C ASN A 13 -5.28 -9.45 -15.05
N ARG A 14 -6.31 -8.70 -15.46
CA ARG A 14 -6.50 -7.31 -15.05
C ARG A 14 -6.66 -7.22 -13.54
N MET A 15 -7.59 -7.98 -12.94
CA MET A 15 -7.80 -7.96 -11.49
C MET A 15 -6.56 -8.40 -10.70
N TYR A 16 -5.79 -9.35 -11.22
CA TYR A 16 -4.52 -9.74 -10.63
C TYR A 16 -3.51 -8.58 -10.61
N ASN A 17 -3.38 -7.86 -11.72
CA ASN A 17 -2.50 -6.69 -11.81
C ASN A 17 -2.92 -5.57 -10.85
N GLU A 18 -4.23 -5.33 -10.71
CA GLU A 18 -4.78 -4.37 -9.76
C GLU A 18 -4.40 -4.73 -8.30
N ILE A 19 -4.55 -5.99 -7.93
CA ILE A 19 -4.13 -6.49 -6.61
C ILE A 19 -2.63 -6.27 -6.40
N GLN A 20 -1.80 -6.59 -7.40
CA GLN A 20 -0.35 -6.39 -7.32
C GLN A 20 -0.01 -4.90 -7.18
N LEU A 21 -0.70 -4.02 -7.88
CA LEU A 21 -0.52 -2.57 -7.77
C LEU A 21 -0.90 -2.06 -6.38
N ILE A 22 -2.07 -2.44 -5.86
CA ILE A 22 -2.52 -2.07 -4.51
C ILE A 22 -1.51 -2.55 -3.45
N ARG A 23 -0.96 -3.74 -3.62
CA ARG A 23 0.03 -4.33 -2.72
C ARG A 23 1.48 -3.96 -3.08
N SER A 24 1.67 -3.05 -4.02
CA SER A 24 3.00 -2.62 -4.41
C SER A 24 3.68 -1.81 -3.30
N ARG A 25 5.00 -1.91 -3.27
CA ARG A 25 5.81 -1.14 -2.33
C ARG A 25 5.67 0.37 -2.56
N SER A 26 5.46 0.80 -3.80
CA SER A 26 5.26 2.20 -4.18
C SER A 26 3.99 2.79 -3.57
N VAL A 27 2.87 2.07 -3.67
CA VAL A 27 1.59 2.48 -3.05
C VAL A 27 1.70 2.50 -1.52
N ALA A 28 2.29 1.45 -0.93
CA ALA A 28 2.51 1.39 0.52
C ALA A 28 3.40 2.55 1.02
N LYS A 29 4.50 2.82 0.34
CA LYS A 29 5.42 3.92 0.66
C LYS A 29 4.70 5.27 0.62
N LYS A 30 3.95 5.53 -0.45
CA LYS A 30 3.21 6.79 -0.59
C LYS A 30 2.12 6.95 0.45
N THR A 31 1.42 5.88 0.80
CA THR A 31 0.44 5.85 1.88
C THR A 31 1.07 6.25 3.22
N ILE A 32 2.24 5.70 3.53
CA ILE A 32 2.99 6.04 4.75
C ILE A 32 3.41 7.50 4.75
N GLU A 33 3.94 8.01 3.65
CA GLU A 33 4.36 9.41 3.50
C GLU A 33 3.22 10.40 3.79
N ILE A 34 2.00 10.05 3.40
CA ILE A 34 0.81 10.87 3.66
C ILE A 34 0.38 10.79 5.14
N ILE A 35 0.42 9.60 5.73
CA ILE A 35 -0.04 9.39 7.12
C ILE A 35 0.98 9.92 8.13
N TRP A 36 2.26 9.80 7.83
CA TRP A 36 3.36 10.08 8.74
C TRP A 36 3.32 11.46 9.41
N PRO A 37 3.20 12.59 8.68
CA PRO A 37 3.25 13.92 9.30
C PRO A 37 2.23 14.10 10.41
N HIS A 38 1.06 13.47 10.26
CA HIS A 38 -0.08 13.64 11.16
C HIS A 38 -0.16 12.60 12.27
N LYS A 39 0.43 11.43 12.08
CA LYS A 39 0.22 10.26 12.95
C LYS A 39 1.49 9.54 13.41
N LYS A 40 2.69 10.09 13.13
CA LYS A 40 3.98 9.46 13.46
C LYS A 40 4.11 8.99 14.91
N ASN A 41 3.54 9.72 15.85
CA ASN A 41 3.61 9.42 17.27
C ASN A 41 2.35 8.72 17.83
N ASN A 42 1.37 8.43 16.97
CA ASN A 42 0.05 7.96 17.40
C ASN A 42 -0.41 6.65 16.71
N LEU A 43 0.44 5.98 15.96
CA LEU A 43 0.10 4.73 15.29
C LEU A 43 1.04 3.59 15.67
N ALA A 44 0.45 2.44 15.97
CA ALA A 44 1.20 1.20 16.20
C ALA A 44 2.01 0.74 14.98
N LEU A 45 1.60 1.17 13.76
CA LEU A 45 2.35 0.95 12.53
C LEU A 45 3.78 1.49 12.63
N PHE A 46 3.97 2.62 13.32
CA PHE A 46 5.25 3.32 13.47
C PHE A 46 6.01 2.97 14.75
N ASP A 47 5.55 2.00 15.53
CA ASP A 47 6.12 1.62 16.84
C ASP A 47 6.15 2.78 17.86
N SER A 48 5.39 3.86 17.59
CA SER A 48 5.49 5.13 18.30
C SER A 48 4.47 5.30 19.43
N TYR A 49 3.52 4.36 19.57
CA TYR A 49 2.42 4.56 20.51
C TYR A 49 2.44 3.60 21.69
N PRO A 50 2.11 4.09 22.89
CA PRO A 50 1.96 3.27 24.09
C PRO A 50 0.67 2.43 24.09
N PHE A 51 0.12 2.08 22.95
CA PHE A 51 -0.99 1.13 22.84
C PHE A 51 -0.47 -0.28 23.13
N TYR A 52 -0.24 -0.55 24.41
CA TYR A 52 -0.24 -1.92 24.86
C TYR A 52 -1.71 -2.38 24.86
N PRO A 53 -2.12 -3.32 24.00
CA PRO A 53 -3.42 -3.95 24.16
C PRO A 53 -3.48 -4.50 25.61
N ARG A 54 -4.63 -4.37 26.25
CA ARG A 54 -4.82 -4.82 27.66
C ARG A 54 -4.21 -6.18 27.99
N GLY A 55 -4.20 -7.11 27.01
CA GLY A 55 -3.57 -8.42 27.17
C GLY A 55 -2.03 -8.41 27.24
N ARG A 56 -1.36 -7.38 26.76
CA ARG A 56 0.10 -7.26 26.85
C ARG A 56 0.54 -6.82 28.26
N ARG A 57 -0.28 -6.04 28.96
CA ARG A 57 -0.05 -5.69 30.38
C ARG A 57 0.00 -6.93 31.26
N VAL A 58 -0.96 -7.85 31.09
CA VAL A 58 -1.00 -9.10 31.86
C VAL A 58 0.21 -9.98 31.54
N ARG A 59 0.59 -10.07 30.25
CA ARG A 59 1.76 -10.84 29.82
C ARG A 59 3.07 -10.23 30.31
N THR A 60 3.17 -8.91 30.40
CA THR A 60 4.34 -8.21 30.94
C THR A 60 4.43 -8.40 32.44
N MET A 61 3.33 -8.27 33.19
CA MET A 61 3.26 -8.56 34.63
C MET A 61 3.64 -10.02 34.96
N LEU A 62 3.16 -10.98 34.16
CA LEU A 62 3.55 -12.38 34.32
C LEU A 62 5.04 -12.60 34.04
N LYS A 63 5.59 -11.92 33.01
CA LYS A 63 7.04 -12.00 32.75
C LYS A 63 7.88 -11.37 33.88
N GLU A 64 7.47 -10.24 34.42
CA GLU A 64 8.12 -9.61 35.58
C GLU A 64 8.10 -10.54 36.80
N LEU A 65 6.99 -11.22 37.01
CA LEU A 65 6.85 -12.19 38.12
C LEU A 65 7.77 -13.40 37.94
N PHE A 66 7.90 -13.91 36.71
CA PHE A 66 8.72 -15.10 36.40
C PHE A 66 10.23 -14.80 36.28
N THR A 67 10.61 -13.56 35.98
CA THR A 67 12.01 -13.17 35.77
C THR A 67 12.65 -12.53 37.02
N LEU A 68 11.98 -12.57 38.19
CA LEU A 68 12.47 -12.01 39.45
C LEU A 68 13.00 -10.57 39.31
N GLY A 69 12.35 -9.74 38.50
CA GLY A 69 12.75 -8.34 38.34
C GLY A 69 13.90 -8.10 37.34
N LEU A 70 14.45 -9.13 36.71
CA LEU A 70 15.47 -8.98 35.66
C LEU A 70 14.90 -8.52 34.32
N TYR A 71 13.58 -8.49 34.17
CA TYR A 71 12.90 -8.00 32.98
C TYR A 71 12.78 -6.48 33.08
N ASN A 72 13.53 -5.76 32.21
CA ASN A 72 13.46 -4.32 32.11
C ASN A 72 12.44 -3.93 31.01
N PRO A 73 11.23 -3.44 31.37
CA PRO A 73 10.22 -3.01 30.40
C PRO A 73 10.59 -1.72 29.66
N GLU A 74 11.58 -0.95 30.15
CA GLU A 74 12.02 0.30 29.50
C GLU A 74 12.65 0.07 28.12
N SER A 75 13.18 -1.12 27.83
CA SER A 75 13.69 -1.48 26.51
C SER A 75 12.60 -1.55 25.42
N GLN A 76 11.31 -1.49 25.80
CA GLN A 76 10.15 -1.50 24.92
C GLN A 76 9.36 -0.19 24.98
N ALA A 77 9.95 0.89 25.46
CA ALA A 77 9.31 2.21 25.41
C ALA A 77 8.96 2.59 23.96
N PRO A 78 7.77 3.15 23.73
CA PRO A 78 7.37 3.56 22.39
C PRO A 78 8.34 4.60 21.85
N ILE A 79 8.75 4.43 20.60
CA ILE A 79 9.63 5.37 19.93
C ILE A 79 8.85 6.66 19.72
N ARG A 80 9.40 7.79 20.17
CA ARG A 80 8.90 9.13 19.85
C ARG A 80 9.79 9.72 18.77
N TYR A 81 9.19 10.01 17.62
CA TYR A 81 9.90 10.65 16.51
C TYR A 81 9.92 12.16 16.70
N LYS A 82 11.10 12.76 16.57
CA LYS A 82 11.26 14.22 16.52
C LYS A 82 10.63 14.78 15.25
N GLU A 83 10.33 16.10 15.23
CA GLU A 83 9.66 16.73 14.08
C GLU A 83 10.48 16.61 12.78
N ASP A 84 11.80 16.67 12.87
CA ASP A 84 12.73 16.66 11.74
C ASP A 84 13.13 15.27 11.24
N TYR A 85 12.51 14.20 11.75
CA TYR A 85 12.84 12.85 11.31
C TYR A 85 12.22 12.58 9.93
N SER A 86 13.04 12.76 8.87
CA SER A 86 12.62 12.65 7.46
C SER A 86 13.23 11.44 6.71
N GLU A 87 14.06 10.63 7.37
CA GLU A 87 14.82 9.57 6.72
C GLU A 87 13.92 8.45 6.21
N ASN A 88 13.78 8.36 4.89
CA ASN A 88 13.19 7.27 4.09
C ASN A 88 12.06 6.43 4.76
N ILE A 89 11.14 7.16 5.42
CA ILE A 89 10.11 6.61 6.31
C ILE A 89 9.17 5.68 5.56
N GLY A 90 8.82 6.06 4.33
CA GLY A 90 7.98 5.24 3.47
C GLY A 90 8.60 3.87 3.26
N GLU A 91 9.91 3.83 2.97
CA GLU A 91 10.64 2.59 2.74
C GLU A 91 10.73 1.72 3.99
N ARG A 92 10.98 2.35 5.15
CA ARG A 92 11.11 1.67 6.44
C ARG A 92 9.84 0.94 6.86
N PHE A 93 8.69 1.55 6.66
CA PHE A 93 7.42 1.01 7.16
C PHE A 93 6.55 0.34 6.08
N ALA A 94 6.92 0.42 4.79
CA ALA A 94 6.18 -0.21 3.70
C ALA A 94 5.98 -1.72 3.93
N GLY A 95 7.04 -2.44 4.29
CA GLY A 95 6.96 -3.88 4.56
C GLY A 95 6.00 -4.21 5.69
N LYS A 96 6.01 -3.42 6.77
CA LYS A 96 5.13 -3.60 7.92
C LYS A 96 3.65 -3.33 7.57
N LEU A 97 3.39 -2.31 6.77
CA LEU A 97 2.05 -2.03 6.25
C LEU A 97 1.55 -3.20 5.40
N LEU A 98 2.37 -3.68 4.45
CA LEU A 98 2.01 -4.76 3.53
C LEU A 98 1.76 -6.10 4.22
N GLN A 99 2.43 -6.38 5.34
CA GLN A 99 2.20 -7.60 6.13
C GLN A 99 0.79 -7.68 6.71
N SER A 100 0.19 -6.54 7.03
CA SER A 100 -1.16 -6.47 7.61
C SER A 100 -2.24 -6.11 6.57
N LEU A 101 -1.84 -5.88 5.32
CA LEU A 101 -2.73 -5.54 4.21
C LEU A 101 -3.16 -6.81 3.46
N SER A 102 -4.46 -6.95 3.25
CA SER A 102 -5.03 -7.97 2.38
C SER A 102 -5.82 -7.31 1.26
N ALA A 103 -5.64 -7.79 0.03
CA ALA A 103 -6.40 -7.38 -1.13
C ALA A 103 -6.80 -8.64 -1.91
N ASN A 104 -8.10 -8.83 -2.13
CA ASN A 104 -8.66 -10.00 -2.77
C ASN A 104 -9.69 -9.60 -3.82
N HIS A 105 -9.76 -10.33 -4.90
CA HIS A 105 -10.79 -10.18 -5.92
C HIS A 105 -12.05 -10.99 -5.51
N ARG A 106 -13.20 -10.34 -5.62
CA ARG A 106 -14.49 -11.02 -5.42
C ARG A 106 -14.90 -11.73 -6.71
N SER A 107 -14.83 -13.05 -6.69
CA SER A 107 -15.10 -13.89 -7.86
C SER A 107 -16.41 -13.51 -8.57
N GLY A 108 -16.35 -13.39 -9.90
CA GLY A 108 -17.49 -13.04 -10.75
C GLY A 108 -17.88 -11.55 -10.72
N THR A 109 -17.04 -10.68 -10.20
CA THR A 109 -17.29 -9.22 -10.15
C THR A 109 -16.02 -8.44 -10.44
N ASP A 110 -16.12 -7.15 -10.73
CA ASP A 110 -14.98 -6.22 -10.82
C ASP A 110 -14.68 -5.53 -9.46
N ILE A 111 -14.94 -6.25 -8.36
CA ILE A 111 -14.79 -5.70 -7.01
C ILE A 111 -13.51 -6.25 -6.37
N LEU A 112 -12.71 -5.37 -5.82
CA LEU A 112 -11.57 -5.68 -4.97
C LEU A 112 -11.91 -5.39 -3.52
N ASP A 113 -11.82 -6.43 -2.68
CA ASP A 113 -11.97 -6.30 -1.24
C ASP A 113 -10.59 -6.02 -0.63
N VAL A 114 -10.42 -4.82 -0.07
CA VAL A 114 -9.17 -4.40 0.59
C VAL A 114 -9.40 -4.25 2.07
N SER A 115 -8.54 -4.85 2.89
CA SER A 115 -8.62 -4.77 4.35
C SER A 115 -7.23 -4.63 4.98
N TYR A 116 -7.19 -4.02 6.15
CA TYR A 116 -5.98 -3.87 6.95
C TYR A 116 -6.24 -4.41 8.37
N ALA A 117 -5.41 -5.36 8.80
CA ALA A 117 -5.53 -5.97 10.12
C ALA A 117 -4.93 -5.05 11.19
N SER A 118 -5.78 -4.53 12.07
CA SER A 118 -5.39 -3.73 13.24
C SER A 118 -6.28 -4.05 14.43
N VAL A 119 -5.74 -3.88 15.63
CA VAL A 119 -6.51 -3.95 16.89
C VAL A 119 -7.50 -2.79 17.00
N TRP A 120 -7.27 -1.72 16.25
CA TRP A 120 -8.05 -0.48 16.31
C TRP A 120 -8.79 -0.24 14.99
N PRO A 121 -10.13 -0.27 14.98
CA PRO A 121 -10.92 -0.04 13.76
C PRO A 121 -10.63 1.30 13.06
N ASP A 122 -10.41 2.36 13.84
CA ASP A 122 -10.09 3.68 13.29
C ASP A 122 -8.76 3.71 12.55
N VAL A 123 -7.78 2.93 13.01
CA VAL A 123 -6.48 2.78 12.32
C VAL A 123 -6.66 2.02 11.02
N SER A 124 -7.43 0.93 11.03
CA SER A 124 -7.74 0.17 9.81
C SER A 124 -8.43 1.07 8.78
N LYS A 125 -9.46 1.81 9.21
CA LYS A 125 -10.20 2.75 8.36
C LYS A 125 -9.28 3.83 7.77
N LEU A 126 -8.44 4.45 8.59
CA LEU A 126 -7.50 5.46 8.13
C LEU A 126 -6.55 4.91 7.06
N ILE A 127 -5.93 3.77 7.33
CA ILE A 127 -4.94 3.17 6.42
C ILE A 127 -5.58 2.75 5.11
N VAL A 128 -6.72 2.05 5.16
CA VAL A 128 -7.41 1.58 3.94
C VAL A 128 -7.90 2.74 3.10
N ASN A 129 -8.49 3.77 3.69
CA ASN A 129 -8.96 4.94 2.94
C ASN A 129 -7.80 5.69 2.29
N THR A 130 -6.72 5.97 3.05
CA THR A 130 -5.54 6.66 2.49
C THR A 130 -4.90 5.83 1.37
N LEU A 131 -4.82 4.51 1.54
CA LEU A 131 -4.27 3.61 0.53
C LEU A 131 -5.14 3.59 -0.73
N ALA A 132 -6.47 3.59 -0.60
CA ALA A 132 -7.40 3.66 -1.72
C ALA A 132 -7.26 4.99 -2.50
N ASP A 133 -7.10 6.12 -1.80
CA ASP A 133 -6.85 7.42 -2.43
C ASP A 133 -5.51 7.45 -3.18
N VAL A 134 -4.46 6.90 -2.56
CA VAL A 134 -3.14 6.76 -3.21
C VAL A 134 -3.23 5.89 -4.45
N TYR A 135 -3.88 4.72 -4.36
CA TYR A 135 -4.07 3.80 -5.48
C TYR A 135 -4.81 4.48 -6.63
N LYS A 136 -5.93 5.15 -6.35
CA LYS A 136 -6.70 5.89 -7.35
C LYS A 136 -5.86 6.93 -8.08
N ASN A 137 -5.03 7.68 -7.35
CA ASN A 137 -4.14 8.68 -7.95
C ASN A 137 -3.05 8.03 -8.82
N PHE A 138 -2.54 6.87 -8.42
CA PHE A 138 -1.59 6.09 -9.22
C PHE A 138 -2.23 5.63 -10.53
N GLU A 139 -3.45 5.11 -10.46
CA GLU A 139 -4.18 4.62 -11.64
C GLU A 139 -4.43 5.74 -12.66
N VAL A 140 -4.90 6.91 -12.18
CA VAL A 140 -5.11 8.08 -13.03
C VAL A 140 -3.81 8.53 -13.68
N LYS A 141 -2.71 8.58 -12.92
CA LYS A 141 -1.40 8.97 -13.45
C LYS A 141 -0.92 7.99 -14.52
N MET A 142 -0.96 6.71 -14.25
CA MET A 142 -0.56 5.67 -15.21
C MET A 142 -1.39 5.73 -16.49
N SER A 143 -2.72 5.87 -16.37
CA SER A 143 -3.60 5.99 -17.53
C SER A 143 -3.28 7.22 -18.38
N GLY A 144 -2.96 8.35 -17.74
CA GLY A 144 -2.51 9.56 -18.42
C GLY A 144 -1.19 9.39 -19.16
N GLU A 145 -0.21 8.73 -18.54
CA GLU A 145 1.07 8.43 -19.17
C GLU A 145 0.93 7.48 -20.37
N TYR A 146 0.08 6.45 -20.25
CA TYR A 146 -0.21 5.56 -21.39
C TYR A 146 -0.88 6.30 -22.56
N ALA A 147 -1.82 7.19 -22.27
CA ALA A 147 -2.48 8.00 -23.30
C ALA A 147 -1.47 8.91 -24.01
N ALA A 148 -0.61 9.61 -23.27
CA ALA A 148 0.41 10.50 -23.83
C ALA A 148 1.41 9.72 -24.71
N ASN A 149 1.92 8.60 -24.26
CA ASN A 149 2.85 7.75 -25.02
C ASN A 149 2.18 7.19 -26.31
N SER A 150 0.87 6.88 -26.25
CA SER A 150 0.12 6.40 -27.42
C SER A 150 -0.03 7.51 -28.47
N VAL A 151 -0.28 8.74 -28.04
CA VAL A 151 -0.36 9.90 -28.95
C VAL A 151 0.98 10.14 -29.62
N GLU A 152 2.07 10.18 -28.86
CA GLU A 152 3.43 10.37 -29.40
C GLU A 152 3.80 9.27 -30.43
N PHE A 153 3.45 8.01 -30.11
CA PHE A 153 3.67 6.90 -31.06
C PHE A 153 2.88 7.09 -32.37
N LEU A 154 1.61 7.49 -32.28
CA LEU A 154 0.78 7.72 -33.46
C LEU A 154 1.30 8.90 -34.30
N GLU A 155 1.75 9.98 -33.68
CA GLU A 155 2.36 11.12 -34.36
C GLU A 155 3.64 10.70 -35.10
N THR A 156 4.44 9.85 -34.49
CA THR A 156 5.65 9.30 -35.12
C THR A 156 5.30 8.46 -36.36
N LEU A 157 4.28 7.59 -36.24
CA LEU A 157 3.81 6.79 -37.37
C LEU A 157 3.25 7.66 -38.52
N LEU A 158 2.49 8.70 -38.21
CA LEU A 158 1.95 9.63 -39.21
C LEU A 158 3.07 10.34 -39.97
N THR A 159 4.10 10.84 -39.24
CA THR A 159 5.25 11.50 -39.88
C THR A 159 6.03 10.56 -40.79
N GLU A 160 6.16 9.31 -40.37
CA GLU A 160 6.83 8.27 -41.18
C GLU A 160 6.01 7.94 -42.47
N GLN A 161 4.69 7.83 -42.35
CA GLN A 161 3.81 7.58 -43.47
C GLN A 161 3.79 8.77 -44.47
N ASP A 162 3.73 10.00 -43.97
CA ASP A 162 3.80 11.21 -44.80
C ASP A 162 5.12 11.30 -45.58
N LYS A 163 6.23 10.89 -44.92
CA LYS A 163 7.53 10.83 -45.57
C LYS A 163 7.54 9.81 -46.73
N LYS A 164 7.02 8.60 -46.47
CA LYS A 164 6.91 7.55 -47.52
C LYS A 164 6.04 7.98 -48.71
N LEU A 165 4.95 8.70 -48.43
CA LEU A 165 4.08 9.23 -49.49
C LEU A 165 4.74 10.32 -50.35
N ARG A 166 5.64 11.13 -49.78
CA ARG A 166 6.39 12.16 -50.49
C ARG A 166 7.56 11.61 -51.31
N GLU A 167 8.09 10.46 -50.93
CA GLU A 167 9.19 9.80 -51.61
C GLU A 167 8.74 8.81 -52.72
N SER A 168 7.42 8.56 -52.83
CA SER A 168 6.78 7.72 -53.87
C SER A 168 6.27 8.60 -55.04
#